data_ca2abbadda31c02123e90154ba4c8422
#
_entry.id   ca2abbadda31c02123e90154ba4c8422
#
_cell.length_a   1.000
_cell.length_b   1.000
_cell.length_c   1.000
_cell.angle_alpha   90.00
_cell.angle_beta   90.00
_cell.angle_gamma   90.00
#
_symmetry.space_group_name_H-M   'P 1'
#
loop_
_entity.id
_entity.type
_entity.pdbx_description
1 polymer ?
#
loop_
_entity_poly.entity_id
_entity_poly.type
_entity_poly.pdbx_seq_one_letter_code
_entity_poly.pdbx_strand_id
1 'polypeptide(L)'
;DLFWATVGGMGLTGIIVSVTLKLRRIETAYIRVQYHRTRNLDETMRLLEEEDQDYNYSVAWVDGQAVGGSLGRSVLIRGNHATVDDLSPQQATQPLEFAHRRTWTVPPQVPNFVLDRFSVRAFNSLYYRRFRQHPVNSIIDYDRFFYPLDSLREWNRLYGKRGFIQYQCVFPPDTSRAALVEVLSRLSKGKIPLCLVVLKRFGAETGLLSFPMPGYTLALDMPMLGTPLLSVLHELDQWVIRQGGRVYLAKDACLSAEAFKEMYPRFGQWQRMKTEMDPQNLFSSDLSRRLQITGVDD
;
A
#
# COMPACT_ATOMS: atom_id res chain seq x y z
N ASP A 1 -6.76 -26.15 6.27
CA ASP A 1 -6.61 -25.20 7.38
C ASP A 1 -5.19 -24.64 7.46
N LEU A 2 -4.11 -25.47 7.42
CA LEU A 2 -2.72 -25.03 7.42
C LEU A 2 -2.38 -24.05 6.29
N PHE A 3 -2.86 -24.31 5.07
CA PHE A 3 -2.66 -23.39 3.95
C PHE A 3 -3.11 -21.95 4.28
N TRP A 4 -4.33 -21.82 4.85
CA TRP A 4 -4.87 -20.52 5.21
C TRP A 4 -4.24 -19.89 6.46
N ALA A 5 -3.62 -20.69 7.32
CA ALA A 5 -2.79 -20.18 8.42
C ALA A 5 -1.43 -19.66 7.91
N THR A 6 -0.92 -20.25 6.83
CA THR A 6 0.35 -19.86 6.21
C THR A 6 0.18 -18.61 5.33
N VAL A 7 -0.96 -18.49 4.62
CA VAL A 7 -1.29 -17.28 3.84
C VAL A 7 -1.46 -16.09 4.79
N GLY A 8 -0.57 -15.10 4.69
CA GLY A 8 -0.53 -13.96 5.60
C GLY A 8 0.02 -14.28 7.00
N GLY A 9 0.50 -15.50 7.25
CA GLY A 9 0.99 -15.98 8.55
C GLY A 9 2.36 -15.47 8.96
N MET A 10 2.91 -14.47 8.27
CA MET A 10 4.16 -13.75 8.58
C MET A 10 5.42 -14.65 8.69
N GLY A 11 5.39 -15.83 8.03
CA GLY A 11 6.47 -16.80 8.07
C GLY A 11 6.56 -17.59 9.39
N LEU A 12 5.54 -17.52 10.24
CA LEU A 12 5.54 -18.12 11.57
C LEU A 12 5.04 -19.57 11.59
N THR A 13 4.51 -20.08 10.48
CA THR A 13 4.01 -21.46 10.35
C THR A 13 5.01 -22.42 9.73
N GLY A 14 6.15 -21.92 9.25
CA GLY A 14 7.17 -22.70 8.59
C GLY A 14 7.81 -22.00 7.40
N ILE A 15 8.67 -22.72 6.69
CA ILE A 15 9.35 -22.25 5.47
C ILE A 15 8.65 -22.85 4.27
N ILE A 16 8.18 -21.97 3.36
CA ILE A 16 7.59 -22.38 2.10
C ILE A 16 8.72 -22.77 1.15
N VAL A 17 8.86 -24.06 0.83
CA VAL A 17 9.89 -24.58 -0.09
C VAL A 17 9.42 -24.63 -1.54
N SER A 18 8.13 -24.71 -1.78
CA SER A 18 7.55 -24.65 -3.12
C SER A 18 6.12 -24.15 -3.10
N VAL A 19 5.69 -23.56 -4.20
CA VAL A 19 4.32 -23.10 -4.40
C VAL A 19 3.89 -23.31 -5.85
N THR A 20 2.64 -23.74 -6.05
CA THR A 20 2.02 -23.82 -7.38
C THR A 20 1.08 -22.63 -7.55
N LEU A 21 1.31 -21.81 -8.59
CA LEU A 21 0.51 -20.62 -8.89
C LEU A 21 -0.26 -20.81 -10.19
N LYS A 22 -1.55 -20.48 -10.17
CA LYS A 22 -2.33 -20.33 -11.40
C LYS A 22 -2.08 -18.96 -11.99
N LEU A 23 -1.44 -18.90 -13.15
CA LEU A 23 -1.15 -17.66 -13.85
C LEU A 23 -2.32 -17.20 -14.71
N ARG A 24 -2.45 -15.88 -14.89
CA ARG A 24 -3.35 -15.29 -15.87
C ARG A 24 -2.68 -15.32 -17.24
N ARG A 25 -3.38 -15.79 -18.26
CA ARG A 25 -2.93 -15.67 -19.65
C ARG A 25 -3.05 -14.21 -20.09
N ILE A 26 -2.03 -13.70 -20.74
CA ILE A 26 -1.96 -12.37 -21.35
C ILE A 26 -1.63 -12.48 -22.83
N GLU A 27 -2.09 -11.54 -23.64
CA GLU A 27 -1.78 -11.46 -25.07
C GLU A 27 -0.58 -10.58 -25.33
N THR A 28 -0.39 -9.55 -24.50
CA THR A 28 0.66 -8.56 -24.67
C THR A 28 1.32 -8.22 -23.33
N ALA A 29 2.55 -7.72 -23.38
CA ALA A 29 3.27 -7.17 -22.22
C ALA A 29 2.85 -5.72 -21.89
N TYR A 30 1.74 -5.26 -22.42
CA TYR A 30 1.29 -3.88 -22.28
C TYR A 30 -0.02 -3.79 -21.51
N ILE A 31 -0.21 -2.64 -20.87
CA ILE A 31 -1.42 -2.27 -20.13
C ILE A 31 -2.05 -1.05 -20.81
N ARG A 32 -3.34 -1.16 -21.10
CA ARG A 32 -4.17 -0.01 -21.43
C ARG A 32 -4.52 0.68 -20.14
N VAL A 33 -3.85 1.79 -19.85
CA VAL A 33 -3.98 2.55 -18.62
C VAL A 33 -4.81 3.80 -18.83
N GLN A 34 -5.63 4.10 -17.84
CA GLN A 34 -6.36 5.35 -17.74
C GLN A 34 -5.89 6.14 -16.52
N TYR A 35 -5.56 7.40 -16.72
CA TYR A 35 -5.23 8.36 -15.66
C TYR A 35 -6.37 9.36 -15.52
N HIS A 36 -6.87 9.53 -14.31
CA HIS A 36 -7.93 10.47 -14.00
C HIS A 36 -7.57 11.27 -12.74
N ARG A 37 -7.45 12.59 -12.87
CA ARG A 37 -7.17 13.48 -11.73
C ARG A 37 -8.47 13.82 -11.00
N THR A 38 -8.57 13.47 -9.74
CA THR A 38 -9.72 13.72 -8.86
C THR A 38 -9.47 14.91 -7.94
N ARG A 39 -10.52 15.66 -7.59
CA ARG A 39 -10.40 16.92 -6.82
C ARG A 39 -10.25 16.72 -5.32
N ASN A 40 -10.81 15.63 -4.79
CA ASN A 40 -10.83 15.29 -3.37
C ASN A 40 -11.06 13.79 -3.16
N LEU A 41 -11.07 13.37 -1.90
CA LEU A 41 -11.30 11.98 -1.52
C LEU A 41 -12.66 11.44 -1.98
N ASP A 42 -13.71 12.24 -1.88
CA ASP A 42 -15.07 11.83 -2.23
C ASP A 42 -15.19 11.46 -3.71
N GLU A 43 -14.62 12.28 -4.59
CA GLU A 43 -14.61 12.00 -6.02
C GLU A 43 -13.76 10.73 -6.32
N THR A 44 -12.64 10.54 -5.62
CA THR A 44 -11.82 9.33 -5.77
C THR A 44 -12.57 8.07 -5.37
N MET A 45 -13.23 8.09 -4.21
CA MET A 45 -13.99 6.94 -3.70
C MET A 45 -15.19 6.64 -4.60
N ARG A 46 -15.94 7.66 -5.02
CA ARG A 46 -17.07 7.49 -5.95
C ARG A 46 -16.64 6.79 -7.25
N LEU A 47 -15.54 7.23 -7.87
CA LEU A 47 -15.04 6.61 -9.09
C LEU A 47 -14.56 5.16 -8.88
N LEU A 48 -13.97 4.87 -7.72
CA LEU A 48 -13.60 3.49 -7.35
C LEU A 48 -14.83 2.62 -7.08
N GLU A 49 -15.96 3.17 -6.66
CA GLU A 49 -17.21 2.43 -6.42
C GLU A 49 -17.97 2.16 -7.72
N GLU A 50 -18.11 3.18 -8.56
CA GLU A 50 -18.96 3.15 -9.75
C GLU A 50 -18.30 2.42 -10.94
N GLU A 51 -16.97 2.53 -11.09
CA GLU A 51 -16.29 2.15 -12.33
C GLU A 51 -15.18 1.09 -12.13
N ASP A 52 -14.86 0.69 -10.88
CA ASP A 52 -13.71 -0.19 -10.59
C ASP A 52 -13.87 -1.60 -11.20
N GLN A 53 -15.10 -2.07 -11.33
CA GLN A 53 -15.41 -3.37 -11.92
C GLN A 53 -15.00 -3.51 -13.40
N ASP A 54 -14.82 -2.38 -14.11
CA ASP A 54 -14.41 -2.37 -15.52
C ASP A 54 -12.89 -2.53 -15.68
N TYR A 55 -12.15 -2.52 -14.56
CA TYR A 55 -10.70 -2.57 -14.56
C TYR A 55 -10.16 -3.75 -13.75
N ASN A 56 -9.14 -4.42 -14.29
CA ASN A 56 -8.43 -5.47 -13.57
C ASN A 56 -7.54 -4.91 -12.44
N TYR A 57 -7.08 -3.69 -12.60
CA TYR A 57 -6.14 -3.03 -11.70
C TYR A 57 -6.55 -1.58 -11.47
N SER A 58 -6.63 -1.19 -10.22
CA SER A 58 -6.92 0.19 -9.84
C SER A 58 -6.09 0.61 -8.62
N VAL A 59 -5.62 1.84 -8.65
CA VAL A 59 -4.88 2.46 -7.56
C VAL A 59 -5.01 3.97 -7.66
N ALA A 60 -5.14 4.66 -6.53
CA ALA A 60 -5.06 6.11 -6.49
C ALA A 60 -3.78 6.55 -5.78
N TRP A 61 -2.94 7.31 -6.50
CA TRP A 61 -1.93 8.11 -5.87
C TRP A 61 -2.59 9.34 -5.25
N VAL A 62 -2.39 9.55 -3.95
CA VAL A 62 -3.04 10.63 -3.18
C VAL A 62 -2.02 11.72 -2.85
N ASP A 63 -2.39 12.99 -3.05
CA ASP A 63 -1.60 14.10 -2.53
C ASP A 63 -1.78 14.22 -1.01
N GLY A 64 -0.88 13.59 -0.26
CA GLY A 64 -0.90 13.57 1.20
C GLY A 64 -0.66 14.94 1.87
N GLN A 65 -0.31 15.98 1.11
CA GLN A 65 -0.12 17.34 1.63
C GLN A 65 -1.30 18.27 1.30
N ALA A 66 -2.33 17.76 0.60
CA ALA A 66 -3.55 18.53 0.32
C ALA A 66 -4.43 18.63 1.57
N VAL A 67 -5.09 19.77 1.73
CA VAL A 67 -5.95 20.08 2.90
C VAL A 67 -7.25 20.76 2.49
N GLY A 68 -8.19 20.86 3.42
CA GLY A 68 -9.48 21.51 3.21
C GLY A 68 -10.29 20.83 2.12
N GLY A 69 -10.92 21.58 1.23
CA GLY A 69 -11.74 21.05 0.14
C GLY A 69 -11.00 20.17 -0.89
N SER A 70 -9.64 20.17 -0.84
CA SER A 70 -8.80 19.32 -1.68
C SER A 70 -8.22 18.11 -0.94
N LEU A 71 -8.63 17.85 0.30
CA LEU A 71 -8.13 16.71 1.09
C LEU A 71 -8.39 15.40 0.31
N GLY A 72 -7.34 14.58 0.17
CA GLY A 72 -7.41 13.33 -0.57
C GLY A 72 -7.53 13.47 -2.10
N ARG A 73 -7.25 14.68 -2.67
CA ARG A 73 -7.14 14.80 -4.13
C ARG A 73 -6.10 13.82 -4.67
N SER A 74 -6.38 13.21 -5.81
CA SER A 74 -5.64 12.05 -6.26
C SER A 74 -5.42 12.00 -7.76
N VAL A 75 -4.52 11.14 -8.19
CA VAL A 75 -4.46 10.62 -9.54
C VAL A 75 -4.91 9.16 -9.49
N LEU A 76 -6.11 8.89 -9.96
CA LEU A 76 -6.64 7.55 -10.10
C LEU A 76 -6.02 6.92 -11.35
N ILE A 77 -5.41 5.76 -11.19
CA ILE A 77 -4.70 5.00 -12.22
C ILE A 77 -5.39 3.65 -12.32
N ARG A 78 -5.97 3.36 -13.48
CA ARG A 78 -6.70 2.11 -13.73
C ARG A 78 -6.18 1.45 -14.97
N GLY A 79 -6.18 0.12 -15.04
CA GLY A 79 -5.63 -0.58 -16.19
C GLY A 79 -6.18 -1.97 -16.42
N ASN A 80 -6.17 -2.33 -17.70
CA ASN A 80 -6.44 -3.67 -18.19
C ASN A 80 -5.29 -4.11 -19.08
N HIS A 81 -5.04 -5.42 -19.18
CA HIS A 81 -4.12 -5.92 -20.19
C HIS A 81 -4.59 -5.49 -21.57
N ALA A 82 -3.66 -4.93 -22.34
CA ALA A 82 -3.90 -4.55 -23.74
C ALA A 82 -3.98 -5.81 -24.60
N THR A 83 -4.88 -5.81 -25.58
CA THR A 83 -4.93 -6.79 -26.66
C THR A 83 -3.91 -6.44 -27.76
N VAL A 84 -3.67 -7.32 -28.71
CA VAL A 84 -2.81 -7.03 -29.85
C VAL A 84 -3.36 -5.86 -30.69
N ASP A 85 -4.68 -5.76 -30.76
CA ASP A 85 -5.38 -4.69 -31.52
C ASP A 85 -5.20 -3.28 -30.88
N ASP A 86 -4.91 -3.22 -29.60
CA ASP A 86 -4.62 -1.96 -28.89
C ASP A 86 -3.22 -1.40 -29.21
N LEU A 87 -2.33 -2.22 -29.80
CA LEU A 87 -0.92 -1.89 -29.97
C LEU A 87 -0.65 -1.13 -31.28
N SER A 88 0.43 -0.36 -31.30
CA SER A 88 0.96 0.16 -32.56
C SER A 88 1.46 -0.98 -33.47
N PRO A 89 1.50 -0.80 -34.80
CA PRO A 89 2.00 -1.83 -35.71
C PRO A 89 3.38 -2.37 -35.32
N GLN A 90 4.27 -1.52 -34.82
CA GLN A 90 5.59 -1.90 -34.40
C GLN A 90 5.57 -2.79 -33.13
N GLN A 91 4.73 -2.47 -32.15
CA GLN A 91 4.58 -3.27 -30.93
C GLN A 91 3.86 -4.60 -31.20
N ALA A 92 2.93 -4.62 -32.13
CA ALA A 92 2.17 -5.82 -32.50
C ALA A 92 3.03 -6.91 -33.17
N THR A 93 4.22 -6.59 -33.70
CA THR A 93 5.15 -7.58 -34.26
C THR A 93 5.75 -8.49 -33.17
N GLN A 94 5.93 -7.96 -31.97
CA GLN A 94 6.48 -8.68 -30.82
C GLN A 94 5.71 -8.27 -29.53
N PRO A 95 4.45 -8.67 -29.40
CA PRO A 95 3.55 -8.11 -28.40
C PRO A 95 3.92 -8.43 -26.93
N LEU A 96 4.76 -9.43 -26.71
CA LEU A 96 5.24 -9.81 -25.38
C LEU A 96 6.60 -9.18 -25.02
N GLU A 97 7.22 -8.46 -25.98
CA GLU A 97 8.48 -7.76 -25.74
C GLU A 97 8.26 -6.27 -25.48
N PHE A 98 9.10 -5.68 -24.66
CA PHE A 98 9.11 -4.24 -24.39
C PHE A 98 10.54 -3.76 -24.09
N ALA A 99 10.80 -2.48 -24.34
CA ALA A 99 12.10 -1.88 -24.07
C ALA A 99 12.27 -1.61 -22.57
N HIS A 100 13.31 -2.19 -21.98
CA HIS A 100 13.65 -1.89 -20.58
C HIS A 100 13.96 -0.40 -20.41
N ARG A 101 13.37 0.20 -19.39
CA ARG A 101 13.59 1.61 -19.08
C ARG A 101 14.97 1.85 -18.51
N ARG A 102 15.49 3.05 -18.76
CA ARG A 102 16.69 3.52 -18.05
C ARG A 102 16.39 3.69 -16.57
N THR A 103 17.27 3.18 -15.73
CA THR A 103 17.20 3.34 -14.28
C THR A 103 18.19 4.39 -13.81
N TRP A 104 17.81 5.17 -12.81
CA TRP A 104 18.67 6.15 -12.15
C TRP A 104 18.97 5.65 -10.74
N THR A 105 20.23 5.78 -10.31
CA THR A 105 20.61 5.40 -8.94
C THR A 105 20.63 6.65 -8.07
N VAL A 106 19.90 6.61 -6.97
CA VAL A 106 19.91 7.70 -5.97
C VAL A 106 21.28 7.76 -5.30
N PRO A 107 21.93 8.94 -5.23
CA PRO A 107 23.23 9.10 -4.58
C PRO A 107 23.21 8.64 -3.10
N PRO A 108 24.36 8.18 -2.57
CA PRO A 108 24.43 7.71 -1.17
C PRO A 108 24.16 8.78 -0.11
N GLN A 109 24.36 10.05 -0.45
CA GLN A 109 24.22 11.19 0.47
C GLN A 109 23.15 12.14 -0.04
N VAL A 110 21.90 11.83 0.31
CA VAL A 110 20.78 12.73 0.04
C VAL A 110 20.54 13.60 1.29
N PRO A 111 20.55 14.93 1.17
CA PRO A 111 20.27 15.81 2.29
C PRO A 111 18.85 15.63 2.81
N ASN A 112 18.66 15.70 4.13
CA ASN A 112 17.37 15.49 4.78
C ASN A 112 16.24 16.43 4.31
N PHE A 113 16.58 17.62 3.80
CA PHE A 113 15.59 18.59 3.31
C PHE A 113 14.90 18.16 2.01
N VAL A 114 15.45 17.18 1.28
CA VAL A 114 14.86 16.69 0.01
C VAL A 114 13.46 16.10 0.25
N LEU A 115 13.24 15.49 1.41
CA LEU A 115 11.94 14.97 1.84
C LEU A 115 11.39 15.74 3.05
N ASP A 116 11.59 17.05 3.09
CA ASP A 116 10.86 17.90 4.04
C ASP A 116 9.43 18.18 3.55
N ARG A 117 8.63 18.80 4.41
CA ARG A 117 7.23 19.13 4.12
C ARG A 117 7.05 20.02 2.89
N PHE A 118 7.97 20.97 2.67
CA PHE A 118 7.85 21.92 1.57
C PHE A 118 8.22 21.29 0.24
N SER A 119 9.31 20.53 0.19
CA SER A 119 9.75 19.79 -0.99
C SER A 119 8.71 18.75 -1.42
N VAL A 120 8.19 17.97 -0.48
CA VAL A 120 7.14 16.98 -0.73
C VAL A 120 5.86 17.66 -1.23
N ARG A 121 5.46 18.80 -0.63
CA ARG A 121 4.29 19.56 -1.09
C ARG A 121 4.46 20.11 -2.51
N ALA A 122 5.64 20.62 -2.82
CA ALA A 122 5.94 21.13 -4.16
C ALA A 122 5.91 20.00 -5.17
N PHE A 123 6.57 18.88 -4.89
CA PHE A 123 6.57 17.69 -5.73
C PHE A 123 5.13 17.17 -5.97
N ASN A 124 4.36 16.97 -4.91
CA ASN A 124 2.99 16.47 -4.99
C ASN A 124 2.11 17.40 -5.85
N SER A 125 2.25 18.72 -5.68
CA SER A 125 1.51 19.69 -6.48
C SER A 125 1.87 19.64 -7.97
N LEU A 126 3.16 19.48 -8.29
CA LEU A 126 3.63 19.35 -9.68
C LEU A 126 3.17 18.02 -10.29
N TYR A 127 3.34 16.92 -9.57
CA TYR A 127 2.91 15.60 -10.01
C TYR A 127 1.40 15.58 -10.28
N TYR A 128 0.58 16.07 -9.33
CA TYR A 128 -0.86 16.17 -9.48
C TYR A 128 -1.28 16.99 -10.72
N ARG A 129 -0.63 18.14 -10.95
CA ARG A 129 -0.94 19.03 -12.08
C ARG A 129 -0.54 18.46 -13.44
N ARG A 130 0.36 17.49 -13.49
CA ARG A 130 0.78 16.81 -14.72
C ARG A 130 -0.38 16.10 -15.41
N PHE A 131 -1.36 15.64 -14.65
CA PHE A 131 -2.51 14.90 -15.16
C PHE A 131 -3.71 15.84 -15.40
N ARG A 132 -4.59 15.42 -16.33
CA ARG A 132 -5.80 16.17 -16.66
C ARG A 132 -6.97 15.77 -15.76
N GLN A 133 -7.98 16.64 -15.64
CA GLN A 133 -9.20 16.36 -14.87
C GLN A 133 -10.13 15.35 -15.55
N HIS A 134 -10.07 15.23 -16.87
CA HIS A 134 -10.78 14.20 -17.61
C HIS A 134 -9.87 12.97 -17.82
N PRO A 135 -10.44 11.77 -17.96
CA PRO A 135 -9.70 10.56 -18.20
C PRO A 135 -8.80 10.65 -19.44
N VAL A 136 -7.58 10.19 -19.32
CA VAL A 136 -6.61 10.10 -20.43
C VAL A 136 -6.14 8.66 -20.52
N ASN A 137 -6.37 8.04 -21.69
CA ASN A 137 -5.92 6.67 -21.95
C ASN A 137 -4.54 6.67 -22.60
N SER A 138 -3.73 5.69 -22.24
CA SER A 138 -2.46 5.41 -22.90
C SER A 138 -2.12 3.93 -22.84
N ILE A 139 -1.18 3.49 -23.70
CA ILE A 139 -0.61 2.14 -23.66
C ILE A 139 0.79 2.25 -23.09
N ILE A 140 1.05 1.52 -22.02
CA ILE A 140 2.38 1.44 -21.39
C ILE A 140 2.75 -0.02 -21.13
N ASP A 141 4.01 -0.34 -21.04
CA ASP A 141 4.46 -1.67 -20.66
C ASP A 141 4.12 -1.97 -19.19
N TYR A 142 4.02 -3.28 -18.85
CA TYR A 142 3.66 -3.71 -17.50
C TYR A 142 4.70 -3.28 -16.45
N ASP A 143 5.97 -3.13 -16.82
CA ASP A 143 7.04 -2.72 -15.91
C ASP A 143 6.83 -1.28 -15.41
N ARG A 144 6.41 -0.35 -16.30
CA ARG A 144 6.05 1.01 -15.92
C ARG A 144 4.76 1.08 -15.11
N PHE A 145 3.81 0.18 -15.38
CA PHE A 145 2.53 0.17 -14.70
C PHE A 145 2.63 -0.38 -13.27
N PHE A 146 3.24 -1.55 -13.10
CA PHE A 146 3.30 -2.22 -11.79
C PHE A 146 4.48 -1.77 -10.92
N TYR A 147 5.58 -1.34 -11.53
CA TYR A 147 6.82 -1.02 -10.85
C TYR A 147 7.30 0.42 -11.10
N PRO A 148 6.44 1.45 -10.91
CA PRO A 148 6.79 2.83 -11.26
C PRO A 148 8.03 3.35 -10.54
N LEU A 149 8.30 2.87 -9.31
CA LEU A 149 9.45 3.30 -8.50
C LEU A 149 10.76 2.60 -8.88
N ASP A 150 10.72 1.46 -9.57
CA ASP A 150 11.93 0.70 -9.94
C ASP A 150 12.81 1.41 -11.00
N SER A 151 12.30 2.52 -11.56
CA SER A 151 13.11 3.47 -12.32
C SER A 151 14.18 4.17 -11.47
N LEU A 152 13.98 4.20 -10.13
CA LEU A 152 14.91 4.78 -9.17
C LEU A 152 15.53 3.65 -8.33
N ARG A 153 16.73 3.23 -8.69
CA ARG A 153 17.51 2.29 -7.87
C ARG A 153 17.88 2.96 -6.55
N GLU A 154 17.86 2.21 -5.46
CA GLU A 154 18.22 2.69 -4.13
C GLU A 154 17.35 3.88 -3.69
N TRP A 155 16.07 3.90 -4.10
CA TRP A 155 15.14 4.99 -3.79
C TRP A 155 14.99 5.26 -2.29
N ASN A 156 15.23 4.25 -1.44
CA ASN A 156 15.25 4.37 0.02
C ASN A 156 16.28 5.41 0.51
N ARG A 157 17.35 5.66 -0.24
CA ARG A 157 18.35 6.69 0.08
C ARG A 157 17.79 8.12 0.10
N LEU A 158 16.65 8.35 -0.57
CA LEU A 158 15.94 9.63 -0.49
C LEU A 158 15.57 10.03 0.94
N TYR A 159 15.36 9.04 1.82
CA TYR A 159 15.03 9.27 3.23
C TYR A 159 16.27 9.56 4.11
N GLY A 160 17.46 9.54 3.52
CA GLY A 160 18.71 9.80 4.22
C GLY A 160 19.00 8.80 5.34
N LYS A 161 19.85 9.19 6.30
CA LYS A 161 20.25 8.34 7.43
C LYS A 161 19.12 8.05 8.42
N ARG A 162 18.07 8.85 8.43
CA ARG A 162 16.91 8.65 9.32
C ARG A 162 16.09 7.45 8.95
N GLY A 163 16.10 7.05 7.66
CA GLY A 163 15.22 6.03 7.14
C GLY A 163 13.77 6.50 7.07
N PHE A 164 12.85 5.56 6.93
CA PHE A 164 11.43 5.82 6.79
C PHE A 164 10.59 4.75 7.49
N ILE A 165 9.35 5.10 7.74
CA ILE A 165 8.30 4.20 8.18
C ILE A 165 7.26 4.11 7.06
N GLN A 166 6.80 2.88 6.81
CA GLN A 166 5.55 2.64 6.10
C GLN A 166 4.46 2.34 7.12
N TYR A 167 3.29 2.93 6.92
CA TYR A 167 2.09 2.62 7.69
C TYR A 167 0.96 2.34 6.72
N GLN A 168 0.28 1.21 6.87
CA GLN A 168 -0.85 0.88 6.01
C GLN A 168 -2.00 0.35 6.86
N CYS A 169 -3.16 0.96 6.69
CA CYS A 169 -4.39 0.55 7.35
C CYS A 169 -5.49 0.27 6.32
N VAL A 170 -6.50 -0.49 6.73
CA VAL A 170 -7.71 -0.76 5.96
C VAL A 170 -8.92 -0.51 6.85
N PHE A 171 -9.99 0.00 6.26
CA PHE A 171 -11.25 0.28 6.94
C PHE A 171 -12.41 -0.38 6.21
N PRO A 172 -13.43 -0.90 6.92
CA PRO A 172 -14.64 -1.44 6.30
C PRO A 172 -15.41 -0.36 5.52
N PRO A 173 -16.22 -0.72 4.52
CA PRO A 173 -16.85 0.24 3.61
C PRO A 173 -17.62 1.34 4.34
N ASP A 174 -18.39 0.98 5.36
CA ASP A 174 -19.30 1.89 6.06
C ASP A 174 -18.57 3.01 6.82
N THR A 175 -17.35 2.76 7.29
CA THR A 175 -16.56 3.73 8.06
C THR A 175 -15.42 4.34 7.26
N SER A 176 -15.08 3.78 6.10
CA SER A 176 -13.88 4.13 5.32
C SER A 176 -13.75 5.63 5.06
N ARG A 177 -14.82 6.29 4.60
CA ARG A 177 -14.76 7.72 4.26
C ARG A 177 -14.35 8.59 5.45
N ALA A 178 -15.06 8.45 6.56
CA ALA A 178 -14.79 9.23 7.78
C ALA A 178 -13.40 8.90 8.35
N ALA A 179 -13.05 7.62 8.33
CA ALA A 179 -11.76 7.14 8.82
C ALA A 179 -10.59 7.68 8.01
N LEU A 180 -10.66 7.66 6.68
CA LEU A 180 -9.62 8.17 5.79
C LEU A 180 -9.44 9.69 5.92
N VAL A 181 -10.55 10.44 6.02
CA VAL A 181 -10.51 11.90 6.28
C VAL A 181 -9.77 12.20 7.57
N GLU A 182 -10.06 11.47 8.64
CA GLU A 182 -9.42 11.70 9.94
C GLU A 182 -7.93 11.34 9.91
N VAL A 183 -7.54 10.19 9.31
CA VAL A 183 -6.13 9.80 9.15
C VAL A 183 -5.34 10.89 8.42
N LEU A 184 -5.80 11.31 7.25
CA LEU A 184 -5.14 12.36 6.46
C LEU A 184 -5.09 13.70 7.22
N SER A 185 -6.15 14.05 7.94
CA SER A 185 -6.22 15.28 8.72
C SER A 185 -5.26 15.29 9.90
N ARG A 186 -5.16 14.18 10.65
CA ARG A 186 -4.22 14.06 11.80
C ARG A 186 -2.78 14.16 11.34
N LEU A 187 -2.40 13.45 10.28
CA LEU A 187 -1.04 13.50 9.73
C LEU A 187 -0.69 14.90 9.21
N SER A 188 -1.65 15.57 8.55
CA SER A 188 -1.46 16.96 8.12
C SER A 188 -1.31 17.94 9.29
N LYS A 189 -2.13 17.82 10.35
CA LYS A 189 -2.01 18.62 11.59
C LYS A 189 -0.69 18.37 12.29
N GLY A 190 -0.23 17.11 12.33
CA GLY A 190 1.09 16.72 12.85
C GLY A 190 2.27 17.20 12.00
N LYS A 191 2.01 17.89 10.88
CA LYS A 191 3.02 18.40 9.94
C LYS A 191 3.96 17.33 9.41
N ILE A 192 3.49 16.07 9.32
CA ILE A 192 4.27 14.93 8.87
C ILE A 192 4.36 14.96 7.33
N PRO A 193 5.57 14.90 6.74
CA PRO A 193 5.74 14.79 5.31
C PRO A 193 5.25 13.41 4.83
N LEU A 194 4.19 13.39 4.01
CA LEU A 194 3.68 12.18 3.38
C LEU A 194 4.28 12.09 1.98
N CYS A 195 5.34 11.28 1.85
CA CYS A 195 6.13 11.20 0.62
C CYS A 195 5.43 10.40 -0.47
N LEU A 196 4.80 9.30 -0.07
CA LEU A 196 3.96 8.49 -0.95
C LEU A 196 2.70 8.11 -0.20
N VAL A 197 1.56 8.36 -0.81
CA VAL A 197 0.26 7.94 -0.28
C VAL A 197 -0.50 7.22 -1.38
N VAL A 198 -0.95 6.01 -1.07
CA VAL A 198 -1.65 5.15 -2.01
C VAL A 198 -2.96 4.69 -1.41
N LEU A 199 -4.06 4.94 -2.11
CA LEU A 199 -5.39 4.44 -1.79
C LEU A 199 -5.78 3.32 -2.75
N LYS A 200 -6.31 2.22 -2.20
CA LYS A 200 -6.85 1.09 -2.96
C LYS A 200 -8.15 0.62 -2.34
N ARG A 201 -8.94 -0.11 -3.12
CA ARG A 201 -10.11 -0.85 -2.63
C ARG A 201 -9.79 -2.33 -2.57
N PHE A 202 -10.18 -3.00 -1.49
CA PHE A 202 -10.02 -4.44 -1.31
C PHE A 202 -11.35 -5.18 -1.42
N GLY A 203 -11.27 -6.42 -1.90
CA GLY A 203 -12.38 -7.36 -1.95
C GLY A 203 -12.46 -8.26 -0.72
N ALA A 204 -12.96 -9.49 -0.91
CA ALA A 204 -13.19 -10.45 0.15
C ALA A 204 -11.93 -10.81 0.94
N GLU A 205 -12.12 -11.07 2.23
CA GLU A 205 -11.08 -11.53 3.15
C GLU A 205 -10.69 -12.99 2.86
N THR A 206 -9.40 -13.28 2.95
CA THR A 206 -8.84 -14.65 2.84
C THR A 206 -7.78 -14.87 3.92
N GLY A 207 -7.70 -16.12 4.45
CA GLY A 207 -6.72 -16.46 5.48
C GLY A 207 -7.14 -16.07 6.91
N LEU A 208 -6.36 -16.49 7.90
CA LEU A 208 -6.66 -16.28 9.34
C LEU A 208 -6.08 -14.97 9.88
N LEU A 209 -4.89 -14.58 9.42
CA LEU A 209 -4.27 -13.28 9.72
C LEU A 209 -4.32 -12.37 8.49
N SER A 210 -5.44 -12.39 7.76
CA SER A 210 -5.61 -11.60 6.56
C SER A 210 -5.62 -10.11 6.87
N PHE A 211 -4.71 -9.35 6.24
CA PHE A 211 -4.79 -7.89 6.25
C PHE A 211 -5.89 -7.38 5.32
N PRO A 212 -6.00 -7.86 4.06
CA PRO A 212 -7.12 -7.47 3.21
C PRO A 212 -8.46 -7.85 3.84
N MET A 213 -9.37 -6.91 3.81
CA MET A 213 -10.79 -7.05 4.14
C MET A 213 -11.59 -6.15 3.21
N PRO A 214 -12.89 -6.40 2.96
CA PRO A 214 -13.69 -5.50 2.15
C PRO A 214 -13.60 -4.07 2.65
N GLY A 215 -13.30 -3.11 1.75
CA GLY A 215 -13.18 -1.70 2.11
C GLY A 215 -11.99 -1.00 1.46
N TYR A 216 -11.54 0.08 2.07
CA TYR A 216 -10.49 0.93 1.53
C TYR A 216 -9.23 0.87 2.37
N THR A 217 -8.09 0.69 1.71
CA THR A 217 -6.77 0.70 2.34
C THR A 217 -5.96 1.91 1.93
N LEU A 218 -5.31 2.53 2.91
CA LEU A 218 -4.42 3.67 2.73
C LEU A 218 -3.01 3.26 3.16
N ALA A 219 -2.05 3.32 2.24
CA ALA A 219 -0.63 3.12 2.51
C ALA A 219 0.09 4.47 2.51
N LEU A 220 0.95 4.67 3.49
CA LEU A 220 1.61 5.93 3.79
C LEU A 220 3.11 5.69 3.99
N ASP A 221 3.94 6.42 3.25
CA ASP A 221 5.38 6.43 3.45
C ASP A 221 5.80 7.79 4.01
N MET A 222 6.50 7.78 5.13
CA MET A 222 6.94 8.98 5.84
C MET A 222 8.35 8.82 6.38
N PRO A 223 9.15 9.91 6.41
CA PRO A 223 10.46 9.89 7.06
C PRO A 223 10.35 9.52 8.53
N MET A 224 11.31 8.79 9.06
CA MET A 224 11.41 8.52 10.50
C MET A 224 11.69 9.83 11.23
N LEU A 225 10.73 10.27 12.05
CA LEU A 225 10.80 11.51 12.85
C LEU A 225 10.93 11.23 14.36
N GLY A 226 11.21 9.96 14.73
CA GLY A 226 11.36 9.55 16.12
C GLY A 226 10.05 9.54 16.91
N THR A 227 10.15 9.74 18.22
CA THR A 227 9.02 9.64 19.17
C THR A 227 7.78 10.44 18.77
N PRO A 228 7.87 11.69 18.26
CA PRO A 228 6.67 12.43 17.84
C PRO A 228 5.86 11.70 16.75
N LEU A 229 6.53 11.05 15.79
CA LEU A 229 5.85 10.26 14.78
C LEU A 229 5.20 9.02 15.38
N LEU A 230 5.94 8.29 16.22
CA LEU A 230 5.44 7.06 16.86
C LEU A 230 4.20 7.35 17.73
N SER A 231 4.17 8.47 18.46
CA SER A 231 2.98 8.87 19.23
C SER A 231 1.76 9.09 18.35
N VAL A 232 1.93 9.76 17.19
CA VAL A 232 0.84 9.94 16.23
C VAL A 232 0.37 8.60 15.66
N LEU A 233 1.29 7.67 15.37
CA LEU A 233 0.93 6.35 14.87
C LEU A 233 0.16 5.53 15.90
N HIS A 234 0.54 5.57 17.18
CA HIS A 234 -0.23 4.93 18.26
C HIS A 234 -1.65 5.52 18.40
N GLU A 235 -1.80 6.85 18.25
CA GLU A 235 -3.15 7.45 18.23
C GLU A 235 -3.96 6.98 17.00
N LEU A 236 -3.30 6.82 15.84
CA LEU A 236 -3.93 6.27 14.64
C LEU A 236 -4.32 4.81 14.83
N ASP A 237 -3.52 3.98 15.49
CA ASP A 237 -3.86 2.60 15.79
C ASP A 237 -5.17 2.52 16.59
N GLN A 238 -5.30 3.35 17.62
CA GLN A 238 -6.53 3.44 18.40
C GLN A 238 -7.72 3.93 17.57
N TRP A 239 -7.49 4.81 16.61
CA TRP A 239 -8.52 5.25 15.68
C TRP A 239 -8.92 4.13 14.71
N VAL A 240 -7.96 3.42 14.14
CA VAL A 240 -8.18 2.28 13.26
C VAL A 240 -9.06 1.22 13.93
N ILE A 241 -8.76 0.88 15.19
CA ILE A 241 -9.56 -0.04 16.00
C ILE A 241 -11.02 0.44 16.11
N ARG A 242 -11.22 1.68 16.56
CA ARG A 242 -12.58 2.25 16.73
C ARG A 242 -13.42 2.26 15.45
N GLN A 243 -12.76 2.27 14.30
CA GLN A 243 -13.43 2.22 12.99
C GLN A 243 -13.59 0.79 12.45
N GLY A 244 -13.25 -0.24 13.23
CA GLY A 244 -13.29 -1.65 12.81
C GLY A 244 -12.24 -2.00 11.74
N GLY A 245 -11.20 -1.19 11.65
CA GLY A 245 -10.10 -1.39 10.70
C GLY A 245 -8.97 -2.24 11.27
N ARG A 246 -7.92 -2.39 10.47
CA ARG A 246 -6.67 -3.07 10.89
C ARG A 246 -5.43 -2.49 10.21
N VAL A 247 -4.28 -2.66 10.84
CA VAL A 247 -2.96 -2.27 10.34
C VAL A 247 -2.29 -3.47 9.67
N TYR A 248 -1.55 -3.24 8.59
CA TYR A 248 -0.85 -4.28 7.85
C TYR A 248 0.45 -4.68 8.54
N LEU A 249 0.51 -5.90 9.06
CA LEU A 249 1.65 -6.42 9.82
C LEU A 249 3.00 -6.35 9.06
N ALA A 250 2.99 -6.55 7.74
CA ALA A 250 4.23 -6.47 6.95
C ALA A 250 4.77 -5.03 6.78
N LYS A 251 4.01 -4.02 7.21
CA LYS A 251 4.40 -2.59 7.19
C LYS A 251 4.28 -1.96 8.58
N ASP A 252 4.12 -2.79 9.59
CA ASP A 252 3.99 -2.34 10.95
C ASP A 252 5.37 -2.17 11.61
N ALA A 253 5.54 -1.05 12.31
CA ALA A 253 6.76 -0.74 13.04
C ALA A 253 6.52 -0.52 14.55
N CYS A 254 5.27 -0.30 14.99
CA CYS A 254 5.00 0.16 16.34
C CYS A 254 3.67 -0.32 16.95
N LEU A 255 2.90 -1.16 16.26
CA LEU A 255 1.63 -1.68 16.77
C LEU A 255 1.84 -2.42 18.10
N SER A 256 0.98 -2.17 19.09
CA SER A 256 1.02 -2.91 20.36
C SER A 256 0.37 -4.29 20.24
N ALA A 257 0.70 -5.19 21.19
CA ALA A 257 0.12 -6.52 21.23
C ALA A 257 -1.40 -6.50 21.46
N GLU A 258 -1.88 -5.56 22.27
CA GLU A 258 -3.31 -5.37 22.55
C GLU A 258 -4.04 -4.91 21.27
N ALA A 259 -3.51 -3.89 20.60
CA ALA A 259 -4.07 -3.38 19.35
C ALA A 259 -4.09 -4.46 18.25
N PHE A 260 -3.03 -5.26 18.15
CA PHE A 260 -3.00 -6.40 17.23
C PHE A 260 -4.12 -7.39 17.49
N LYS A 261 -4.30 -7.83 18.74
CA LYS A 261 -5.32 -8.82 19.10
C LYS A 261 -6.74 -8.31 18.80
N GLU A 262 -6.98 -7.01 18.99
CA GLU A 262 -8.27 -6.38 18.71
C GLU A 262 -8.53 -6.25 17.20
N MET A 263 -7.51 -5.92 16.41
CA MET A 263 -7.60 -5.79 14.95
C MET A 263 -7.74 -7.12 14.21
N TYR A 264 -7.29 -8.23 14.80
CA TYR A 264 -7.25 -9.55 14.15
C TYR A 264 -8.09 -10.58 14.93
N PRO A 265 -9.43 -10.54 14.83
CA PRO A 265 -10.33 -11.35 15.68
C PRO A 265 -10.15 -12.87 15.47
N ARG A 266 -9.60 -13.30 14.32
CA ARG A 266 -9.33 -14.72 14.05
C ARG A 266 -7.95 -15.18 14.56
N PHE A 267 -7.20 -14.30 15.23
CA PHE A 267 -5.87 -14.61 15.78
C PHE A 267 -5.89 -15.84 16.69
N GLY A 268 -6.87 -15.97 17.58
CA GLY A 268 -6.96 -17.13 18.49
C GLY A 268 -7.11 -18.48 17.74
N GLN A 269 -7.79 -18.48 16.58
CA GLN A 269 -7.86 -19.68 15.74
C GLN A 269 -6.51 -19.96 15.09
N TRP A 270 -5.84 -18.95 14.56
CA TRP A 270 -4.52 -19.06 13.97
C TRP A 270 -3.48 -19.53 15.01
N GLN A 271 -3.51 -18.99 16.22
CA GLN A 271 -2.59 -19.32 17.30
C GLN A 271 -2.67 -20.80 17.71
N ARG A 272 -3.87 -21.38 17.81
CA ARG A 272 -4.02 -22.81 18.08
C ARG A 272 -3.32 -23.64 17.02
N MET A 273 -3.50 -23.35 15.74
CA MET A 273 -2.83 -24.06 14.64
C MET A 273 -1.31 -23.89 14.68
N LYS A 274 -0.84 -22.68 14.99
CA LYS A 274 0.60 -22.42 15.15
C LYS A 274 1.18 -23.28 16.28
N THR A 275 0.52 -23.35 17.44
CA THR A 275 0.96 -24.15 18.60
C THR A 275 1.00 -25.64 18.29
N GLU A 276 0.00 -26.16 17.56
CA GLU A 276 0.00 -27.57 17.14
C GLU A 276 1.17 -27.92 16.21
N MET A 277 1.53 -27.01 15.30
CA MET A 277 2.56 -27.24 14.29
C MET A 277 3.97 -26.94 14.77
N ASP A 278 4.11 -25.96 15.60
CA ASP A 278 5.40 -25.49 16.14
C ASP A 278 5.27 -25.23 17.64
N PRO A 279 5.14 -26.30 18.44
CA PRO A 279 4.95 -26.19 19.90
C PRO A 279 6.14 -25.57 20.63
N GLN A 280 7.32 -25.58 20.01
CA GLN A 280 8.55 -25.00 20.56
C GLN A 280 8.79 -23.57 20.08
N ASN A 281 7.89 -22.99 19.28
CA ASN A 281 8.05 -21.64 18.69
C ASN A 281 9.37 -21.43 17.95
N LEU A 282 9.86 -22.44 17.22
CA LEU A 282 11.09 -22.36 16.44
C LEU A 282 10.99 -21.26 15.34
N PHE A 283 9.79 -21.08 14.79
CA PHE A 283 9.50 -20.00 13.83
C PHE A 283 9.02 -18.77 14.60
N SER A 284 9.93 -17.87 14.92
CA SER A 284 9.67 -16.61 15.62
C SER A 284 10.39 -15.44 14.94
N SER A 285 9.98 -14.21 15.24
CA SER A 285 10.57 -12.98 14.73
C SER A 285 10.44 -11.86 15.76
N ASP A 286 11.18 -10.75 15.59
CA ASP A 286 11.03 -9.58 16.47
C ASP A 286 9.59 -9.03 16.47
N LEU A 287 8.93 -9.05 15.32
CA LEU A 287 7.53 -8.69 15.20
C LEU A 287 6.65 -9.63 16.03
N SER A 288 6.86 -10.96 15.92
CA SER A 288 6.04 -11.93 16.65
C SER A 288 6.22 -11.85 18.16
N ARG A 289 7.43 -11.57 18.66
CA ARG A 289 7.71 -11.32 20.08
C ARG A 289 7.06 -10.02 20.54
N ARG A 290 7.24 -8.91 19.81
CA ARG A 290 6.64 -7.61 20.14
C ARG A 290 5.11 -7.68 20.20
N LEU A 291 4.48 -8.39 19.29
CA LEU A 291 3.02 -8.54 19.22
C LEU A 291 2.50 -9.70 20.11
N GLN A 292 3.37 -10.38 20.85
CA GLN A 292 3.04 -11.53 21.69
C GLN A 292 2.28 -12.64 20.92
N ILE A 293 2.66 -12.83 19.65
CA ILE A 293 2.13 -13.89 18.79
C ILE A 293 2.80 -15.22 19.16
N THR A 294 4.10 -15.21 19.38
CA THR A 294 4.92 -16.30 19.95
C THR A 294 5.27 -15.90 21.37
N GLY A 295 5.45 -16.90 22.27
CA GLY A 295 5.78 -16.63 23.66
C GLY A 295 7.00 -15.72 23.80
N VAL A 296 7.02 -14.92 24.85
CA VAL A 296 8.25 -14.24 25.29
C VAL A 296 9.11 -15.35 25.85
N ASP A 297 10.31 -15.56 25.27
CA ASP A 297 11.32 -16.39 25.92
C ASP A 297 11.61 -15.74 27.27
N ASP A 298 11.30 -16.45 28.39
CA ASP A 298 11.66 -16.05 29.75
C ASP A 298 13.18 -16.00 29.94
#